data_9d2d24898dc65bb58bcbfa0345accc99
#
_entry.id   9d2d24898dc65bb58bcbfa0345accc99
#
_cell.length_a   1.000
_cell.length_b   1.000
_cell.length_c   1.000
_cell.angle_alpha   90.00
_cell.angle_beta   90.00
_cell.angle_gamma   90.00
#
_symmetry.space_group_name_H-M   'P 1'
#
loop_
_entity.id
_entity.type
_entity.pdbx_description
1 polymer ?
#
loop_
_entity_poly.entity_id
_entity_poly.type
_entity_poly.pdbx_seq_one_letter_code
_entity_poly.pdbx_strand_id
1 'polypeptide(L)'
;EAGDLAALSGDLDSARALAVRADAAAHSAGVGFAAGLPWFGDDVTVARELAGVAADLSKATTGVDPLLAQLASGTESPLLVAAGALDIVEPIRGAADAAAARLSRLELGGLAFPVADDIHSLQGALSKLSPAVETLSPYLDALSILASPGQEHTWFVVMQNLGESRPSGGMLGSWLLLRSSDGQLRVLDQGANG
;
A
#
# COMPACT_ATOMS: atom_id res chain seq x y z
N GLU A 1 7.85 -2.11 18.94
CA GLU A 1 7.10 -2.75 17.81
C GLU A 1 5.57 -2.57 17.96
N ALA A 2 4.89 -3.07 19.04
CA ALA A 2 3.44 -2.86 19.17
C ALA A 2 3.07 -1.38 19.40
N GLY A 3 3.91 -0.62 20.13
CA GLY A 3 3.75 0.81 20.33
C GLY A 3 3.87 1.61 19.03
N ASP A 4 4.76 1.20 18.14
CA ASP A 4 4.98 1.86 16.85
C ASP A 4 3.78 1.67 15.91
N LEU A 5 3.16 0.47 15.92
CA LEU A 5 1.95 0.19 15.13
C LEU A 5 0.75 0.99 15.62
N ALA A 6 0.59 1.14 16.94
CA ALA A 6 -0.48 1.96 17.52
C ALA A 6 -0.29 3.46 17.22
N ALA A 7 0.96 3.95 17.24
CA ALA A 7 1.27 5.32 16.85
C ALA A 7 0.93 5.55 15.36
N LEU A 8 1.32 4.65 14.48
CA LEU A 8 1.04 4.72 13.05
C LEU A 8 -0.48 4.75 12.77
N SER A 9 -1.27 3.91 13.45
CA SER A 9 -2.73 3.90 13.34
C SER A 9 -3.32 5.26 13.77
N GLY A 10 -2.86 5.82 14.89
CA GLY A 10 -3.30 7.14 15.38
C GLY A 10 -2.96 8.28 14.42
N ASP A 11 -1.80 8.23 13.79
CA ASP A 11 -1.39 9.21 12.78
C ASP A 11 -2.25 9.12 11.51
N LEU A 12 -2.56 7.90 11.06
CA LEU A 12 -3.46 7.67 9.92
C LEU A 12 -4.88 8.19 10.19
N ASP A 13 -5.43 7.93 11.36
CA ASP A 13 -6.77 8.43 11.75
C ASP A 13 -6.80 9.95 11.82
N SER A 14 -5.76 10.56 12.35
CA SER A 14 -5.61 12.01 12.39
C SER A 14 -5.53 12.61 10.99
N ALA A 15 -4.75 12.00 10.09
CA ALA A 15 -4.63 12.43 8.70
C ALA A 15 -5.96 12.30 7.95
N ARG A 16 -6.71 11.20 8.15
CA ARG A 16 -8.05 11.00 7.56
C ARG A 16 -9.06 12.05 8.05
N ALA A 17 -9.07 12.32 9.35
CA ALA A 17 -9.98 13.33 9.90
C ALA A 17 -9.67 14.73 9.38
N LEU A 18 -8.40 15.04 9.14
CA LEU A 18 -7.98 16.30 8.51
C LEU A 18 -8.39 16.35 7.04
N ALA A 19 -8.19 15.27 6.29
CA ALA A 19 -8.55 15.18 4.87
C ALA A 19 -10.06 15.38 4.65
N VAL A 20 -10.90 14.70 5.44
CA VAL A 20 -12.37 14.84 5.38
C VAL A 20 -12.81 16.28 5.70
N ARG A 21 -12.20 16.91 6.72
CA ARG A 21 -12.50 18.30 7.06
C ARG A 21 -12.04 19.28 5.99
N ALA A 22 -10.89 19.05 5.39
CA ALA A 22 -10.38 19.88 4.30
C ALA A 22 -11.29 19.80 3.07
N ASP A 23 -11.74 18.58 2.71
CA ASP A 23 -12.67 18.38 1.60
C ASP A 23 -14.01 19.07 1.84
N ALA A 24 -14.61 18.91 3.01
CA ALA A 24 -15.85 19.58 3.39
C ALA A 24 -15.71 21.11 3.37
N ALA A 25 -14.58 21.65 3.86
CA ALA A 25 -14.30 23.08 3.84
C ALA A 25 -14.13 23.59 2.40
N ALA A 26 -13.41 22.87 1.54
CA ALA A 26 -13.16 23.21 0.15
C ALA A 26 -14.47 23.26 -0.69
N HIS A 27 -15.48 22.49 -0.32
CA HIS A 27 -16.78 22.45 -0.97
C HIS A 27 -17.85 23.32 -0.27
N SER A 28 -17.49 24.11 0.74
CA SER A 28 -18.40 25.01 1.42
C SER A 28 -18.89 26.16 0.51
N ALA A 29 -20.07 26.72 0.81
CA ALA A 29 -20.67 27.82 0.05
C ALA A 29 -19.77 29.07 0.02
N GLY A 30 -19.00 29.33 1.09
CA GLY A 30 -18.07 30.47 1.15
C GLY A 30 -16.91 30.34 0.16
N VAL A 31 -16.35 29.14 0.05
CA VAL A 31 -15.29 28.83 -0.93
C VAL A 31 -15.86 28.83 -2.35
N GLY A 32 -17.13 28.39 -2.54
CA GLY A 32 -17.83 28.49 -3.82
C GLY A 32 -17.97 29.93 -4.32
N PHE A 33 -18.24 30.86 -3.40
CA PHE A 33 -18.29 32.29 -3.73
C PHE A 33 -16.92 32.86 -4.08
N ALA A 34 -15.90 32.51 -3.32
CA ALA A 34 -14.51 32.95 -3.58
C ALA A 34 -13.97 32.47 -4.94
N ALA A 35 -14.37 31.27 -5.39
CA ALA A 35 -14.01 30.74 -6.70
C ALA A 35 -14.50 31.59 -7.88
N GLY A 36 -15.55 32.39 -7.68
CA GLY A 36 -16.05 33.32 -8.68
C GLY A 36 -15.30 34.66 -8.76
N LEU A 37 -14.34 34.88 -7.89
CA LEU A 37 -13.55 36.11 -7.89
C LEU A 37 -12.32 35.97 -8.80
N PRO A 38 -12.06 36.93 -9.71
CA PRO A 38 -11.00 36.80 -10.73
C PRO A 38 -9.57 36.72 -10.19
N TRP A 39 -9.38 37.00 -8.89
CA TRP A 39 -8.07 36.99 -8.23
C TRP A 39 -7.78 35.73 -7.41
N PHE A 40 -8.81 34.90 -7.12
CA PHE A 40 -8.72 33.73 -6.23
C PHE A 40 -9.27 32.45 -6.87
N GLY A 41 -9.76 32.50 -8.12
CA GLY A 41 -10.39 31.37 -8.77
C GLY A 41 -9.46 30.16 -8.89
N ASP A 42 -8.21 30.40 -9.27
CA ASP A 42 -7.20 29.35 -9.48
C ASP A 42 -6.75 28.76 -8.14
N ASP A 43 -6.50 29.58 -7.12
CA ASP A 43 -6.16 29.11 -5.77
C ASP A 43 -7.27 28.24 -5.17
N VAL A 44 -8.53 28.62 -5.35
CA VAL A 44 -9.68 27.84 -4.88
C VAL A 44 -9.80 26.52 -5.64
N THR A 45 -9.53 26.52 -6.92
CA THR A 45 -9.55 25.30 -7.74
C THR A 45 -8.45 24.33 -7.28
N VAL A 46 -7.23 24.82 -7.10
CA VAL A 46 -6.12 24.03 -6.56
C VAL A 46 -6.44 23.48 -5.17
N ALA A 47 -6.97 24.32 -4.27
CA ALA A 47 -7.35 23.89 -2.93
C ALA A 47 -8.42 22.78 -2.93
N ARG A 48 -9.42 22.86 -3.81
CA ARG A 48 -10.42 21.80 -3.97
C ARG A 48 -9.85 20.51 -4.50
N GLU A 49 -8.99 20.57 -5.50
CA GLU A 49 -8.32 19.40 -6.03
C GLU A 49 -7.44 18.72 -4.99
N LEU A 50 -6.68 19.49 -4.21
CA LEU A 50 -5.86 18.96 -3.11
C LEU A 50 -6.73 18.30 -2.02
N ALA A 51 -7.83 18.94 -1.63
CA ALA A 51 -8.76 18.39 -0.66
C ALA A 51 -9.38 17.08 -1.15
N GLY A 52 -9.79 17.03 -2.42
CA GLY A 52 -10.34 15.82 -3.04
C GLY A 52 -9.30 14.69 -3.12
N VAL A 53 -8.05 15.00 -3.50
CA VAL A 53 -6.94 14.04 -3.50
C VAL A 53 -6.70 13.48 -2.08
N ALA A 54 -6.68 14.34 -1.07
CA ALA A 54 -6.51 13.93 0.32
C ALA A 54 -7.66 13.02 0.80
N ALA A 55 -8.90 13.33 0.42
CA ALA A 55 -10.06 12.51 0.76
C ALA A 55 -10.00 11.13 0.09
N ASP A 56 -9.65 11.07 -1.19
CA ASP A 56 -9.54 9.80 -1.94
C ASP A 56 -8.41 8.91 -1.38
N LEU A 57 -7.24 9.47 -1.09
CA LEU A 57 -6.14 8.75 -0.45
C LEU A 57 -6.52 8.28 0.95
N SER A 58 -7.20 9.13 1.73
CA SER A 58 -7.71 8.79 3.05
C SER A 58 -8.67 7.59 3.00
N LYS A 59 -9.59 7.60 2.03
CA LYS A 59 -10.53 6.48 1.82
C LYS A 59 -9.78 5.20 1.42
N ALA A 60 -8.79 5.28 0.55
CA ALA A 60 -8.03 4.12 0.11
C ALA A 60 -7.25 3.44 1.25
N THR A 61 -6.86 4.21 2.29
CA THR A 61 -6.11 3.67 3.44
C THR A 61 -7.00 3.07 4.54
N THR A 62 -8.33 3.03 4.42
CA THR A 62 -9.23 2.53 5.47
C THR A 62 -8.99 1.06 5.84
N GLY A 63 -8.51 0.24 4.90
CA GLY A 63 -8.17 -1.17 5.15
C GLY A 63 -6.89 -1.38 5.96
N VAL A 64 -6.08 -0.35 6.15
CA VAL A 64 -4.78 -0.47 6.85
C VAL A 64 -4.96 -0.72 8.35
N ASP A 65 -5.94 -0.08 8.98
CA ASP A 65 -6.12 -0.20 10.44
C ASP A 65 -6.50 -1.62 10.90
N PRO A 66 -7.45 -2.32 10.25
CA PRO A 66 -7.71 -3.72 10.55
C PRO A 66 -6.48 -4.60 10.39
N LEU A 67 -5.67 -4.36 9.35
CA LEU A 67 -4.43 -5.11 9.11
C LEU A 67 -3.41 -4.87 10.23
N LEU A 68 -3.21 -3.61 10.64
CA LEU A 68 -2.32 -3.26 11.75
C LEU A 68 -2.82 -3.87 13.07
N ALA A 69 -4.13 -3.87 13.31
CA ALA A 69 -4.72 -4.49 14.49
C ALA A 69 -4.52 -6.01 14.51
N GLN A 70 -4.67 -6.69 13.38
CA GLN A 70 -4.38 -8.13 13.24
C GLN A 70 -2.90 -8.44 13.51
N LEU A 71 -1.99 -7.65 12.95
CA LEU A 71 -0.54 -7.77 13.21
C LEU A 71 -0.21 -7.54 14.70
N ALA A 72 -0.81 -6.53 15.31
CA ALA A 72 -0.57 -6.18 16.71
C ALA A 72 -1.13 -7.24 17.68
N SER A 73 -2.27 -7.86 17.35
CA SER A 73 -2.90 -8.88 18.20
C SER A 73 -2.11 -10.18 18.25
N GLY A 74 -1.36 -10.50 17.17
CA GLY A 74 -0.64 -11.76 17.04
C GLY A 74 -1.53 -13.01 17.08
N THR A 75 -2.85 -12.84 16.94
CA THR A 75 -3.82 -13.94 17.02
C THR A 75 -3.93 -14.71 15.71
N GLU A 76 -3.68 -14.04 14.60
CA GLU A 76 -3.71 -14.66 13.27
C GLU A 76 -2.29 -15.00 12.79
N SER A 77 -2.22 -15.95 11.87
CA SER A 77 -0.95 -16.28 11.22
C SER A 77 -0.43 -15.08 10.43
N PRO A 78 0.86 -14.71 10.58
CA PRO A 78 1.46 -13.64 9.79
C PRO A 78 1.34 -13.85 8.27
N LEU A 79 1.26 -15.10 7.81
CA LEU A 79 1.05 -15.42 6.41
C LEU A 79 -0.36 -15.07 5.93
N LEU A 80 -1.39 -15.29 6.75
CA LEU A 80 -2.76 -14.88 6.42
C LEU A 80 -2.89 -13.36 6.37
N VAL A 81 -2.28 -12.68 7.33
CA VAL A 81 -2.26 -11.21 7.35
C VAL A 81 -1.55 -10.66 6.11
N ALA A 82 -0.41 -11.24 5.74
CA ALA A 82 0.31 -10.86 4.52
C ALA A 82 -0.49 -11.17 3.25
N ALA A 83 -1.22 -12.28 3.21
CA ALA A 83 -2.10 -12.61 2.08
C ALA A 83 -3.23 -11.59 1.90
N GLY A 84 -3.82 -11.10 3.00
CA GLY A 84 -4.85 -10.06 2.96
C GLY A 84 -4.33 -8.66 2.59
N ALA A 85 -3.01 -8.44 2.64
CA ALA A 85 -2.42 -7.14 2.35
C ALA A 85 -2.61 -6.71 0.88
N LEU A 86 -2.72 -7.63 -0.07
CA LEU A 86 -2.97 -7.32 -1.49
C LEU A 86 -4.27 -6.53 -1.69
N ASP A 87 -5.34 -6.94 -1.04
CA ASP A 87 -6.66 -6.30 -1.14
C ASP A 87 -6.65 -4.86 -0.61
N ILE A 88 -5.61 -4.52 0.18
CA ILE A 88 -5.42 -3.19 0.77
C ILE A 88 -4.45 -2.35 -0.08
N VAL A 89 -3.38 -2.96 -0.55
CA VAL A 89 -2.29 -2.27 -1.26
C VAL A 89 -2.73 -1.82 -2.66
N GLU A 90 -3.50 -2.63 -3.39
CA GLU A 90 -3.97 -2.27 -4.73
C GLU A 90 -4.91 -1.05 -4.77
N PRO A 91 -5.90 -0.90 -3.89
CA PRO A 91 -6.66 0.36 -3.80
C PRO A 91 -5.82 1.59 -3.48
N ILE A 92 -4.80 1.44 -2.62
CA ILE A 92 -3.88 2.54 -2.28
C ILE A 92 -3.07 2.94 -3.52
N ARG A 93 -2.55 1.98 -4.27
CA ARG A 93 -1.85 2.23 -5.53
C ARG A 93 -2.74 2.97 -6.53
N GLY A 94 -3.95 2.45 -6.75
CA GLY A 94 -4.91 3.09 -7.67
C GLY A 94 -5.26 4.53 -7.28
N ALA A 95 -5.44 4.79 -5.98
CA ALA A 95 -5.69 6.14 -5.47
C ALA A 95 -4.46 7.05 -5.63
N ALA A 96 -3.25 6.53 -5.42
CA ALA A 96 -2.00 7.28 -5.61
C ALA A 96 -1.79 7.66 -7.08
N ASP A 97 -2.03 6.74 -8.02
CA ASP A 97 -1.94 7.00 -9.46
C ASP A 97 -2.97 8.05 -9.90
N ALA A 98 -4.20 7.94 -9.45
CA ALA A 98 -5.25 8.91 -9.73
C ALA A 98 -4.91 10.30 -9.16
N ALA A 99 -4.38 10.34 -7.93
CA ALA A 99 -3.92 11.56 -7.29
C ALA A 99 -2.77 12.21 -8.05
N ALA A 100 -1.75 11.46 -8.43
CA ALA A 100 -0.63 11.95 -9.23
C ALA A 100 -1.10 12.51 -10.58
N ALA A 101 -2.01 11.82 -11.26
CA ALA A 101 -2.59 12.29 -12.52
C ALA A 101 -3.44 13.55 -12.38
N ARG A 102 -4.16 13.73 -11.27
CA ARG A 102 -4.92 14.96 -10.97
C ARG A 102 -3.97 16.12 -10.71
N LEU A 103 -3.00 15.93 -9.83
CA LEU A 103 -2.03 16.96 -9.44
C LEU A 103 -1.18 17.42 -10.63
N SER A 104 -0.87 16.53 -11.59
CA SER A 104 -0.09 16.89 -12.78
C SER A 104 -0.80 17.82 -13.76
N ARG A 105 -2.14 17.95 -13.65
CA ARG A 105 -2.96 18.81 -14.48
C ARG A 105 -3.17 20.21 -13.89
N LEU A 106 -2.72 20.42 -12.65
CA LEU A 106 -2.89 21.72 -11.99
C LEU A 106 -1.96 22.75 -12.60
N GLU A 107 -2.50 23.91 -12.94
CA GLU A 107 -1.72 25.07 -13.31
C GLU A 107 -1.27 25.80 -12.04
N LEU A 108 0.01 25.67 -11.71
CA LEU A 108 0.58 26.21 -10.47
C LEU A 108 1.17 27.61 -10.64
N GLY A 109 1.14 28.16 -11.88
CA GLY A 109 1.62 29.50 -12.18
C GLY A 109 0.62 30.57 -11.76
N GLY A 110 1.08 31.54 -10.96
CA GLY A 110 0.24 32.68 -10.58
C GLY A 110 -0.60 32.51 -9.34
N LEU A 111 -0.43 31.42 -8.59
CA LEU A 111 -1.09 31.21 -7.30
C LEU A 111 -0.64 32.28 -6.29
N ALA A 112 -1.57 32.79 -5.50
CA ALA A 112 -1.30 33.75 -4.44
C ALA A 112 -0.56 33.11 -3.25
N PHE A 113 -0.70 31.79 -3.07
CA PHE A 113 -0.05 31.03 -2.00
C PHE A 113 1.12 30.18 -2.53
N PRO A 114 2.25 30.10 -1.80
CA PRO A 114 3.44 29.34 -2.21
C PRO A 114 3.27 27.82 -1.96
N VAL A 115 2.26 27.19 -2.57
CA VAL A 115 1.95 25.76 -2.42
C VAL A 115 2.56 24.88 -3.53
N ALA A 116 3.18 25.48 -4.53
CA ALA A 116 3.70 24.77 -5.69
C ALA A 116 4.78 23.73 -5.30
N ASP A 117 5.70 24.07 -4.42
CA ASP A 117 6.76 23.17 -3.94
C ASP A 117 6.18 21.97 -3.14
N ASP A 118 5.15 22.21 -2.35
CA ASP A 118 4.45 21.16 -1.60
C ASP A 118 3.73 20.19 -2.54
N ILE A 119 3.09 20.71 -3.59
CA ILE A 119 2.44 19.90 -4.63
C ILE A 119 3.48 19.07 -5.38
N HIS A 120 4.61 19.63 -5.79
CA HIS A 120 5.68 18.89 -6.44
C HIS A 120 6.26 17.80 -5.51
N SER A 121 6.43 18.11 -4.23
CA SER A 121 6.87 17.13 -3.22
C SER A 121 5.87 15.97 -3.08
N LEU A 122 4.58 16.27 -3.04
CA LEU A 122 3.51 15.28 -2.99
C LEU A 122 3.48 14.43 -4.27
N GLN A 123 3.57 15.03 -5.45
CA GLN A 123 3.69 14.31 -6.72
C GLN A 123 4.90 13.37 -6.71
N GLY A 124 6.05 13.83 -6.24
CA GLY A 124 7.27 13.03 -6.09
C GLY A 124 7.11 11.86 -5.11
N ALA A 125 6.34 12.02 -4.04
CA ALA A 125 6.03 10.94 -3.10
C ALA A 125 5.07 9.92 -3.72
N LEU A 126 3.99 10.37 -4.35
CA LEU A 126 2.99 9.51 -5.00
C LEU A 126 3.60 8.70 -6.14
N SER A 127 4.48 9.30 -6.95
CA SER A 127 5.15 8.61 -8.06
C SER A 127 6.07 7.45 -7.63
N LYS A 128 6.44 7.38 -6.36
CA LYS A 128 7.23 6.27 -5.80
C LYS A 128 6.38 5.13 -5.29
N LEU A 129 5.09 5.36 -5.04
CA LEU A 129 4.21 4.33 -4.49
C LEU A 129 3.91 3.23 -5.51
N SER A 130 3.54 3.56 -6.74
CA SER A 130 3.22 2.56 -7.76
C SER A 130 4.37 1.61 -8.05
N PRO A 131 5.62 2.04 -8.30
CA PRO A 131 6.74 1.11 -8.46
C PRO A 131 7.03 0.27 -7.20
N ALA A 132 6.82 0.84 -6.01
CA ALA A 132 6.99 0.09 -4.77
C ALA A 132 5.95 -1.03 -4.64
N VAL A 133 4.69 -0.75 -4.94
CA VAL A 133 3.61 -1.74 -4.95
C VAL A 133 3.84 -2.79 -6.03
N GLU A 134 4.18 -2.40 -7.26
CA GLU A 134 4.51 -3.33 -8.34
C GLU A 134 5.65 -4.28 -7.96
N THR A 135 6.64 -3.80 -7.20
CA THR A 135 7.73 -4.62 -6.69
C THR A 135 7.26 -5.59 -5.61
N LEU A 136 6.30 -5.18 -4.76
CA LEU A 136 5.81 -5.99 -3.64
C LEU A 136 4.73 -7.00 -4.06
N SER A 137 3.89 -6.67 -5.04
CA SER A 137 2.75 -7.50 -5.46
C SER A 137 3.12 -8.96 -5.74
N PRO A 138 4.18 -9.29 -6.48
CA PRO A 138 4.54 -10.70 -6.71
C PRO A 138 4.90 -11.47 -5.44
N TYR A 139 5.46 -10.79 -4.44
CA TYR A 139 5.76 -11.41 -3.15
C TYR A 139 4.50 -11.64 -2.32
N LEU A 140 3.57 -10.68 -2.34
CA LEU A 140 2.28 -10.81 -1.67
C LEU A 140 1.43 -11.90 -2.32
N ASP A 141 1.44 -12.01 -3.66
CA ASP A 141 0.80 -13.09 -4.40
C ASP A 141 1.37 -14.45 -3.99
N ALA A 142 2.70 -14.58 -3.94
CA ALA A 142 3.36 -15.81 -3.52
C ALA A 142 3.01 -16.17 -2.06
N LEU A 143 2.95 -15.18 -1.17
CA LEU A 143 2.55 -15.37 0.22
C LEU A 143 1.08 -15.76 0.34
N SER A 144 0.20 -15.19 -0.49
CA SER A 144 -1.22 -15.56 -0.55
C SER A 144 -1.40 -17.02 -0.95
N ILE A 145 -0.68 -17.47 -1.99
CA ILE A 145 -0.70 -18.87 -2.41
C ILE A 145 -0.14 -19.78 -1.30
N LEU A 146 0.94 -19.36 -0.64
CA LEU A 146 1.56 -20.13 0.44
C LEU A 146 0.68 -20.16 1.70
N ALA A 147 -0.04 -19.08 2.00
CA ALA A 147 -0.99 -19.02 3.11
C ALA A 147 -2.16 -19.99 2.92
N SER A 148 -2.55 -20.24 1.67
CA SER A 148 -3.62 -21.18 1.30
C SER A 148 -4.91 -20.96 2.09
N PRO A 149 -5.52 -19.75 2.09
CA PRO A 149 -6.73 -19.48 2.86
C PRO A 149 -7.88 -20.35 2.37
N GLY A 150 -8.47 -21.15 3.27
CA GLY A 150 -9.57 -22.04 2.97
C GLY A 150 -9.23 -23.23 2.08
N GLN A 151 -7.95 -23.50 1.84
CA GLN A 151 -7.47 -24.60 0.99
C GLN A 151 -6.28 -25.30 1.65
N GLU A 152 -5.96 -26.50 1.17
CA GLU A 152 -4.74 -27.23 1.55
C GLU A 152 -3.88 -27.44 0.31
N HIS A 153 -2.62 -27.07 0.40
CA HIS A 153 -1.63 -27.32 -0.65
C HIS A 153 -0.44 -28.10 -0.12
N THR A 154 0.12 -28.95 -0.98
CA THR A 154 1.35 -29.66 -0.69
C THR A 154 2.44 -29.17 -1.64
N TRP A 155 3.56 -28.75 -1.08
CA TRP A 155 4.71 -28.16 -1.79
C TRP A 155 5.90 -29.08 -1.72
N PHE A 156 6.50 -29.32 -2.86
CA PHE A 156 7.83 -29.96 -2.92
C PHE A 156 8.89 -28.87 -3.16
N VAL A 157 9.61 -28.54 -2.11
CA VAL A 157 10.64 -27.50 -2.14
C VAL A 157 12.00 -28.13 -2.27
N VAL A 158 12.73 -27.75 -3.30
CA VAL A 158 14.08 -28.26 -3.58
C VAL A 158 15.09 -27.14 -3.37
N MET A 159 16.08 -27.39 -2.56
CA MET A 159 17.19 -26.49 -2.33
C MET A 159 18.37 -26.89 -3.22
N GLN A 160 18.77 -25.97 -4.09
CA GLN A 160 19.83 -26.19 -5.07
C GLN A 160 21.13 -25.55 -4.60
N ASN A 161 22.21 -26.28 -4.64
CA ASN A 161 23.54 -25.72 -4.39
C ASN A 161 24.08 -25.11 -5.71
N LEU A 162 24.09 -23.78 -5.77
CA LEU A 162 24.57 -23.01 -6.93
C LEU A 162 26.11 -22.95 -7.01
N GLY A 163 26.81 -23.40 -5.99
CA GLY A 163 28.28 -23.40 -5.96
C GLY A 163 28.96 -24.46 -6.88
N GLU A 164 28.19 -25.39 -7.43
CA GLU A 164 28.66 -26.35 -8.41
C GLU A 164 28.25 -25.97 -9.82
N SER A 165 29.20 -25.60 -10.67
CA SER A 165 29.01 -25.24 -12.06
C SER A 165 28.59 -26.45 -12.90
N ARG A 166 27.32 -26.72 -13.05
CA ARG A 166 26.77 -27.68 -14.02
C ARG A 166 25.89 -26.98 -15.04
N PRO A 167 25.83 -27.45 -16.30
CA PRO A 167 24.95 -26.85 -17.31
C PRO A 167 23.48 -26.84 -16.95
N SER A 168 23.03 -27.68 -15.99
CA SER A 168 21.66 -27.80 -15.48
C SER A 168 21.35 -26.90 -14.28
N GLY A 169 22.27 -26.03 -13.85
CA GLY A 169 21.98 -25.01 -12.83
C GLY A 169 22.27 -25.41 -11.37
N GLY A 170 23.09 -26.38 -11.10
CA GLY A 170 23.49 -26.79 -9.74
C GLY A 170 23.02 -28.18 -9.32
N MET A 171 23.50 -28.65 -8.17
CA MET A 171 23.18 -29.98 -7.63
C MET A 171 22.05 -29.86 -6.61
N LEU A 172 21.10 -30.78 -6.64
CA LEU A 172 20.05 -30.89 -5.62
C LEU A 172 20.72 -31.26 -4.29
N GLY A 173 20.67 -30.32 -3.33
CA GLY A 173 21.30 -30.53 -2.02
C GLY A 173 20.35 -31.13 -1.00
N SER A 174 19.17 -30.59 -0.91
CA SER A 174 18.13 -31.06 0.02
C SER A 174 16.74 -30.74 -0.51
N TRP A 175 15.75 -31.38 0.07
CA TRP A 175 14.35 -31.14 -0.27
C TRP A 175 13.46 -31.17 0.98
N LEU A 176 12.33 -30.47 0.89
CA LEU A 176 11.28 -30.42 1.90
C LEU A 176 9.95 -30.71 1.23
N LEU A 177 9.13 -31.52 1.87
CA LEU A 177 7.71 -31.67 1.58
C LEU A 177 6.93 -30.86 2.62
N LEU A 178 6.31 -29.77 2.19
CA LEU A 178 5.56 -28.87 3.06
C LEU A 178 4.07 -28.99 2.77
N ARG A 179 3.27 -28.86 3.81
CA ARG A 179 1.83 -28.64 3.70
C ARG A 179 1.51 -27.24 4.18
N SER A 180 0.75 -26.49 3.40
CA SER A 180 0.19 -25.19 3.78
C SER A 180 -1.34 -25.30 3.88
N SER A 181 -1.91 -24.70 4.91
CA SER A 181 -3.35 -24.60 5.13
C SER A 181 -3.61 -23.45 6.11
N ASP A 182 -4.47 -22.51 5.75
CA ASP A 182 -4.90 -21.41 6.61
C ASP A 182 -3.73 -20.69 7.32
N GLY A 183 -2.71 -20.37 6.55
CA GLY A 183 -1.53 -19.66 7.03
C GLY A 183 -0.59 -20.47 7.92
N GLN A 184 -0.80 -21.76 8.04
CA GLN A 184 0.09 -22.66 8.75
C GLN A 184 0.95 -23.46 7.77
N LEU A 185 2.25 -23.54 8.05
CA LEU A 185 3.19 -24.37 7.31
C LEU A 185 3.62 -25.54 8.19
N ARG A 186 3.49 -26.75 7.65
CA ARG A 186 3.93 -27.98 8.34
C ARG A 186 4.87 -28.74 7.44
N VAL A 187 6.04 -29.07 7.96
CA VAL A 187 6.95 -30.02 7.29
C VAL A 187 6.37 -31.42 7.43
N LEU A 188 6.10 -32.08 6.30
CA LEU A 188 5.62 -33.46 6.23
C LEU A 188 6.80 -34.42 6.16
N ASP A 189 7.81 -34.06 5.36
CA ASP A 189 8.99 -34.88 5.15
C ASP A 189 10.16 -34.03 4.66
N GLN A 190 11.37 -34.50 4.82
CA GLN A 190 12.58 -33.84 4.36
C GLN A 190 13.70 -34.84 4.09
N GLY A 191 14.59 -34.46 3.17
CA GLY A 191 15.75 -35.28 2.86
C GLY A 191 16.90 -34.45 2.32
N ALA A 192 18.08 -35.04 2.34
CA ALA A 192 19.28 -34.50 1.74
C ALA A 192 19.94 -35.57 0.86
N ASN A 193 20.51 -35.13 -0.28
CA ASN A 193 21.42 -35.96 -1.05
C ASN A 193 22.78 -35.93 -0.33
N GLY A 194 23.08 -37.00 0.36
CA GLY A 194 24.39 -37.27 0.95
C GLY A 194 25.32 -37.96 -0.03
#